data_86ccfc9ac1564108cba5164146c3bec1
#
_entry.id   86ccfc9ac1564108cba5164146c3bec1
#
_cell.length_a   1.000
_cell.length_b   1.000
_cell.length_c   1.000
_cell.angle_alpha   90.00
_cell.angle_beta   90.00
_cell.angle_gamma   90.00
#
_symmetry.space_group_name_H-M   'P 1'
#
loop_
_entity.id
_entity.type
_entity.pdbx_description
1 polymer ?
#
loop_
_entity_poly.entity_id
_entity_poly.type
_entity_poly.pdbx_seq_one_letter_code
_entity_poly.pdbx_strand_id
1 'polypeptide(L)'
;MPPLPTSILGRTGLNVTKLGYGAMELRGVDHFPRLSQAQASAILNGVLDGGINYIDTSPDYGYSEQIIGEQLAHRRAEYYLASKCGCPIEDPEVPHEQRKPHDFSRANVRAGVEQSLRRMRTDYLDVVQFHVSPARSTLEQEDSVAELLALKDEGKVRFIGMSGTIPELADHIAMGCFDVFQIPYSLVEREHEALIHQAAMAGAGIVIRGGVSRGVMVKDESVIDEYPPFLQPAFRARRQRWQTTNIDDLLDGASPMEFMLRFTISNPDMSTTIVGTANPAHLAANVAVAQKGPLPADVYAEACRRFPVD
;
A
#
# COMPACT_ATOMS: atom_id res chain seq x y z
N MET A 1 5.72 3.96 -25.02
CA MET A 1 5.50 4.87 -23.89
C MET A 1 6.78 4.96 -23.07
N PRO A 2 7.11 6.08 -22.44
CA PRO A 2 8.28 6.14 -21.57
C PRO A 2 8.16 5.14 -20.42
N PRO A 3 9.29 4.64 -19.87
CA PRO A 3 9.24 3.77 -18.70
C PRO A 3 8.70 4.53 -17.48
N LEU A 4 8.18 3.78 -16.50
CA LEU A 4 7.80 4.36 -15.22
C LEU A 4 9.04 4.89 -14.48
N PRO A 5 8.96 6.03 -13.81
CA PRO A 5 10.04 6.49 -12.95
C PRO A 5 10.25 5.50 -11.79
N THR A 6 11.51 5.33 -11.38
CA THR A 6 11.91 4.41 -10.31
C THR A 6 12.59 5.14 -9.16
N SER A 7 12.70 4.48 -8.03
CA SER A 7 13.53 4.90 -6.91
C SER A 7 14.02 3.69 -6.11
N ILE A 8 15.02 3.90 -5.28
CA ILE A 8 15.50 2.86 -4.36
C ILE A 8 14.59 2.81 -3.14
N LEU A 9 14.16 1.62 -2.77
CA LEU A 9 13.33 1.38 -1.57
C LEU A 9 14.23 1.40 -0.31
N GLY A 10 14.66 2.59 0.07
CA GLY A 10 15.54 2.81 1.22
C GLY A 10 16.75 1.87 1.25
N ARG A 11 17.11 1.40 2.44
CA ARG A 11 18.28 0.51 2.67
C ARG A 11 18.15 -0.87 2.04
N THR A 12 16.98 -1.24 1.50
CA THR A 12 16.80 -2.55 0.85
C THR A 12 17.59 -2.69 -0.45
N GLY A 13 17.93 -1.57 -1.11
CA GLY A 13 18.56 -1.54 -2.42
C GLY A 13 17.65 -1.95 -3.57
N LEU A 14 16.38 -2.28 -3.33
CA LEU A 14 15.43 -2.66 -4.36
C LEU A 14 15.05 -1.43 -5.21
N ASN A 15 15.19 -1.55 -6.54
CA ASN A 15 14.80 -0.48 -7.47
C ASN A 15 13.33 -0.64 -7.86
N VAL A 16 12.44 0.06 -7.16
CA VAL A 16 10.99 -0.03 -7.34
C VAL A 16 10.46 1.10 -8.23
N THR A 17 9.39 0.82 -8.97
CA THR A 17 8.67 1.87 -9.70
C THR A 17 7.93 2.80 -8.74
N LYS A 18 7.90 4.10 -9.04
CA LYS A 18 7.20 5.11 -8.24
C LYS A 18 5.70 4.82 -8.10
N LEU A 19 5.12 4.10 -9.05
CA LEU A 19 3.78 3.51 -8.98
C LEU A 19 3.92 2.01 -8.71
N GLY A 20 3.38 1.55 -7.57
CA GLY A 20 3.19 0.16 -7.21
C GLY A 20 1.71 -0.25 -7.34
N TYR A 21 1.43 -1.54 -7.28
CA TYR A 21 0.07 -2.07 -7.32
C TYR A 21 -0.37 -2.58 -5.95
N GLY A 22 -1.49 -2.05 -5.44
CA GLY A 22 -2.16 -2.53 -4.23
C GLY A 22 -3.25 -3.54 -4.58
N ALA A 23 -3.08 -4.79 -4.17
CA ALA A 23 -3.93 -5.90 -4.59
C ALA A 23 -5.20 -6.10 -3.73
N MET A 24 -5.56 -5.14 -2.88
CA MET A 24 -6.75 -5.22 -2.04
C MET A 24 -8.04 -5.38 -2.85
N GLU A 25 -8.12 -4.79 -4.05
CA GLU A 25 -9.28 -4.88 -4.94
C GLU A 25 -9.50 -6.30 -5.51
N LEU A 26 -8.52 -7.21 -5.36
CA LEU A 26 -8.61 -8.59 -5.81
C LEU A 26 -9.23 -9.53 -4.76
N ARG A 27 -9.67 -9.01 -3.60
CA ARG A 27 -10.07 -9.85 -2.46
C ARG A 27 -11.26 -10.78 -2.73
N GLY A 28 -12.22 -10.40 -3.58
CA GLY A 28 -13.33 -11.24 -3.98
C GLY A 28 -14.28 -11.65 -2.85
N VAL A 29 -14.28 -10.91 -1.74
CA VAL A 29 -15.12 -11.10 -0.54
C VAL A 29 -15.58 -9.74 -0.02
N ASP A 30 -16.50 -9.76 0.93
CA ASP A 30 -17.17 -8.57 1.46
C ASP A 30 -17.93 -7.83 0.32
N HIS A 31 -17.68 -6.56 0.11
CA HIS A 31 -18.29 -5.76 -0.97
C HIS A 31 -17.47 -5.76 -2.28
N PHE A 32 -16.38 -6.54 -2.35
CA PHE A 32 -15.55 -6.65 -3.56
C PHE A 32 -15.99 -7.84 -4.41
N PRO A 33 -16.33 -7.65 -5.69
CA PRO A 33 -16.77 -8.74 -6.55
C PRO A 33 -15.63 -9.72 -6.78
N ARG A 34 -15.95 -11.01 -6.81
CA ARG A 34 -15.01 -12.06 -7.20
C ARG A 34 -14.71 -11.94 -8.69
N LEU A 35 -13.44 -11.76 -9.02
CA LEU A 35 -13.01 -11.70 -10.41
C LEU A 35 -13.02 -13.10 -11.04
N SER A 36 -13.42 -13.18 -12.30
CA SER A 36 -13.15 -14.37 -13.10
C SER A 36 -11.64 -14.52 -13.33
N GLN A 37 -11.19 -15.73 -13.66
CA GLN A 37 -9.79 -15.98 -13.99
C GLN A 37 -9.27 -15.08 -15.12
N ALA A 38 -10.08 -14.84 -16.14
CA ALA A 38 -9.72 -13.96 -17.24
C ALA A 38 -9.54 -12.49 -16.80
N GLN A 39 -10.41 -11.99 -15.92
CA GLN A 39 -10.28 -10.64 -15.35
C GLN A 39 -9.05 -10.52 -14.46
N ALA A 40 -8.82 -11.51 -13.58
CA ALA A 40 -7.64 -11.54 -12.71
C ALA A 40 -6.34 -11.59 -13.53
N SER A 41 -6.31 -12.41 -14.56
CA SER A 41 -5.18 -12.51 -15.50
C SER A 41 -4.95 -11.19 -16.23
N ALA A 42 -6.00 -10.58 -16.78
CA ALA A 42 -5.90 -9.32 -17.50
C ALA A 42 -5.34 -8.19 -16.64
N ILE A 43 -5.82 -8.07 -15.39
CA ILE A 43 -5.34 -7.01 -14.48
C ILE A 43 -3.91 -7.27 -14.03
N LEU A 44 -3.58 -8.47 -13.55
CA LEU A 44 -2.26 -8.74 -12.97
C LEU A 44 -1.14 -8.79 -14.04
N ASN A 45 -1.39 -9.39 -15.20
CA ASN A 45 -0.43 -9.29 -16.29
C ASN A 45 -0.32 -7.84 -16.79
N GLY A 46 -1.43 -7.10 -16.87
CA GLY A 46 -1.41 -5.69 -17.20
C GLY A 46 -0.59 -4.83 -16.23
N VAL A 47 -0.50 -5.20 -14.95
CA VAL A 47 0.38 -4.56 -13.97
C VAL A 47 1.84 -4.67 -14.39
N LEU A 48 2.31 -5.88 -14.68
CA LEU A 48 3.71 -6.12 -15.07
C LEU A 48 4.01 -5.58 -16.49
N ASP A 49 3.11 -5.79 -17.43
CA ASP A 49 3.23 -5.31 -18.81
C ASP A 49 3.18 -3.77 -18.88
N GLY A 50 2.51 -3.11 -17.93
CA GLY A 50 2.55 -1.66 -17.71
C GLY A 50 3.83 -1.15 -17.07
N GLY A 51 4.76 -2.05 -16.72
CA GLY A 51 6.07 -1.74 -16.14
C GLY A 51 6.07 -1.57 -14.63
N ILE A 52 4.98 -1.84 -13.92
CA ILE A 52 4.94 -1.82 -12.45
C ILE A 52 5.67 -3.06 -11.93
N ASN A 53 6.62 -2.85 -11.01
CA ASN A 53 7.43 -3.93 -10.44
C ASN A 53 7.30 -4.08 -8.92
N TYR A 54 6.34 -3.44 -8.26
CA TYR A 54 6.07 -3.59 -6.83
C TYR A 54 4.60 -3.93 -6.62
N ILE A 55 4.32 -5.08 -6.02
CA ILE A 55 2.96 -5.57 -5.72
C ILE A 55 2.82 -5.75 -4.22
N ASP A 56 1.80 -5.13 -3.61
CA ASP A 56 1.48 -5.24 -2.19
C ASP A 56 0.14 -5.96 -2.00
N THR A 57 0.13 -6.95 -1.12
CA THR A 57 -1.06 -7.69 -0.72
C THR A 57 -1.10 -7.92 0.80
N SER A 58 -2.04 -8.75 1.28
CA SER A 58 -2.17 -9.15 2.67
C SER A 58 -2.98 -10.45 2.78
N PRO A 59 -2.72 -11.32 3.78
CA PRO A 59 -3.60 -12.43 4.14
C PRO A 59 -5.05 -12.01 4.41
N ASP A 60 -5.26 -10.77 4.91
CA ASP A 60 -6.59 -10.19 5.16
C ASP A 60 -7.36 -9.78 3.89
N TYR A 61 -6.70 -9.84 2.75
CA TYR A 61 -7.32 -9.44 1.48
C TYR A 61 -7.98 -10.64 0.77
N GLY A 62 -8.76 -11.43 1.51
CA GLY A 62 -9.54 -12.53 0.95
C GLY A 62 -8.72 -13.44 0.04
N TYR A 63 -9.09 -13.50 -1.23
CA TYR A 63 -8.43 -14.35 -2.23
C TYR A 63 -7.22 -13.71 -2.93
N SER A 64 -6.83 -12.49 -2.56
CA SER A 64 -5.79 -11.72 -3.26
C SER A 64 -4.47 -12.48 -3.42
N GLU A 65 -3.96 -13.10 -2.33
CA GLU A 65 -2.72 -13.88 -2.37
C GLU A 65 -2.81 -15.10 -3.29
N GLN A 66 -3.94 -15.83 -3.27
CA GLN A 66 -4.16 -16.98 -4.15
C GLN A 66 -4.20 -16.56 -5.62
N ILE A 67 -4.92 -15.46 -5.91
CA ILE A 67 -5.03 -14.91 -7.27
C ILE A 67 -3.66 -14.48 -7.79
N ILE A 68 -2.84 -13.82 -6.97
CA ILE A 68 -1.45 -13.47 -7.35
C ILE A 68 -0.65 -14.73 -7.66
N GLY A 69 -0.71 -15.75 -6.81
CA GLY A 69 -0.01 -17.02 -7.02
C GLY A 69 -0.47 -17.75 -8.28
N GLU A 70 -1.77 -17.77 -8.57
CA GLU A 70 -2.34 -18.40 -9.77
C GLU A 70 -1.93 -17.70 -11.06
N GLN A 71 -1.87 -16.37 -11.04
CA GLN A 71 -1.67 -15.58 -12.25
C GLN A 71 -0.21 -15.19 -12.50
N LEU A 72 0.60 -15.01 -11.45
CA LEU A 72 1.93 -14.42 -11.58
C LEU A 72 3.10 -15.28 -11.07
N ALA A 73 2.88 -16.47 -10.51
CA ALA A 73 3.98 -17.31 -10.02
C ALA A 73 5.04 -17.61 -11.09
N HIS A 74 4.63 -17.77 -12.34
CA HIS A 74 5.53 -18.01 -13.47
C HIS A 74 6.35 -16.77 -13.89
N ARG A 75 5.97 -15.57 -13.42
CA ARG A 75 6.63 -14.28 -13.66
C ARG A 75 7.33 -13.74 -12.40
N ARG A 76 7.53 -14.57 -11.36
CA ARG A 76 8.00 -14.14 -10.02
C ARG A 76 9.26 -13.27 -10.04
N ALA A 77 10.14 -13.47 -10.98
CA ALA A 77 11.39 -12.72 -11.09
C ALA A 77 11.21 -11.28 -11.64
N GLU A 78 10.03 -10.92 -12.14
CA GLU A 78 9.78 -9.63 -12.76
C GLU A 78 9.32 -8.55 -11.76
N TYR A 79 8.98 -8.94 -10.50
CA TYR A 79 8.42 -8.01 -9.54
C TYR A 79 8.86 -8.29 -8.10
N TYR A 80 8.80 -7.26 -7.28
CA TYR A 80 8.94 -7.33 -5.83
C TYR A 80 7.58 -7.55 -5.20
N LEU A 81 7.49 -8.52 -4.32
CA LEU A 81 6.24 -8.95 -3.68
C LEU A 81 6.25 -8.62 -2.19
N ALA A 82 5.31 -7.79 -1.78
CA ALA A 82 5.09 -7.43 -0.38
C ALA A 82 3.79 -8.06 0.13
N SER A 83 3.83 -8.63 1.34
CA SER A 83 2.65 -9.07 2.07
C SER A 83 2.73 -8.66 3.53
N LYS A 84 1.79 -9.15 4.35
CA LYS A 84 1.67 -8.74 5.74
C LYS A 84 1.64 -9.96 6.67
N CYS A 85 1.93 -9.71 7.97
CA CYS A 85 1.84 -10.73 9.02
C CYS A 85 1.11 -10.19 10.26
N GLY A 86 0.80 -11.08 11.19
CA GLY A 86 -0.06 -10.78 12.32
C GLY A 86 -1.56 -10.88 11.98
N CYS A 87 -1.90 -11.11 10.73
CA CYS A 87 -3.29 -11.36 10.31
C CYS A 87 -3.77 -12.72 10.81
N PRO A 88 -5.08 -12.88 11.10
CA PRO A 88 -5.62 -14.17 11.47
C PRO A 88 -5.50 -15.19 10.33
N ILE A 89 -5.19 -16.43 10.68
CA ILE A 89 -5.10 -17.55 9.72
C ILE A 89 -6.49 -18.17 9.62
N GLU A 90 -7.30 -17.66 8.69
CA GLU A 90 -8.69 -18.05 8.52
C GLU A 90 -9.03 -18.28 7.05
N ASP A 91 -10.20 -18.89 6.82
CA ASP A 91 -10.77 -19.00 5.50
C ASP A 91 -11.10 -17.59 4.97
N PRO A 92 -10.76 -17.27 3.71
CA PRO A 92 -11.10 -16.00 3.10
C PRO A 92 -12.60 -15.65 3.13
N GLU A 93 -13.48 -16.65 3.19
CA GLU A 93 -14.93 -16.46 3.21
C GLU A 93 -15.51 -16.11 4.59
N VAL A 94 -14.71 -16.11 5.65
CA VAL A 94 -15.16 -15.63 6.96
C VAL A 94 -15.53 -14.15 6.87
N PRO A 95 -16.78 -13.77 7.17
CA PRO A 95 -17.21 -12.38 7.15
C PRO A 95 -16.33 -11.50 8.03
N HIS A 96 -16.06 -10.27 7.59
CA HIS A 96 -15.14 -9.36 8.27
C HIS A 96 -15.46 -9.20 9.77
N GLU A 97 -16.74 -9.09 10.13
CA GLU A 97 -17.21 -8.92 11.51
C GLU A 97 -17.09 -10.19 12.37
N GLN A 98 -16.81 -11.34 11.76
CA GLN A 98 -16.59 -12.63 12.45
C GLN A 98 -15.12 -13.03 12.49
N ARG A 99 -14.24 -12.26 11.83
CA ARG A 99 -12.80 -12.56 11.82
C ARG A 99 -12.21 -12.37 13.20
N LYS A 100 -11.27 -13.25 13.54
CA LYS A 100 -10.48 -13.12 14.76
C LYS A 100 -9.65 -11.82 14.73
N PRO A 101 -9.30 -11.28 15.90
CA PRO A 101 -8.37 -10.17 15.96
C PRO A 101 -7.00 -10.58 15.43
N HIS A 102 -6.19 -9.59 15.07
CA HIS A 102 -4.79 -9.80 14.72
C HIS A 102 -4.04 -10.42 15.90
N ASP A 103 -3.17 -11.39 15.59
CA ASP A 103 -2.35 -12.13 16.54
C ASP A 103 -0.88 -11.99 16.12
N PHE A 104 -0.09 -11.33 16.96
CA PHE A 104 1.32 -11.06 16.72
C PHE A 104 2.23 -12.07 17.42
N SER A 105 1.69 -13.16 17.96
CA SER A 105 2.50 -14.25 18.49
C SER A 105 3.46 -14.81 17.44
N ARG A 106 4.63 -15.28 17.89
CA ARG A 106 5.63 -15.91 17.00
C ARG A 106 5.01 -17.01 16.14
N ALA A 107 4.15 -17.84 16.75
CA ALA A 107 3.51 -18.95 16.06
C ALA A 107 2.61 -18.47 14.91
N ASN A 108 1.78 -17.42 15.13
CA ASN A 108 0.89 -16.89 14.11
C ASN A 108 1.68 -16.12 13.03
N VAL A 109 2.72 -15.38 13.40
CA VAL A 109 3.59 -14.68 12.44
C VAL A 109 4.23 -15.69 11.48
N ARG A 110 4.83 -16.77 11.99
CA ARG A 110 5.42 -17.82 11.16
C ARG A 110 4.39 -18.50 10.27
N ALA A 111 3.32 -18.98 10.86
CA ALA A 111 2.29 -19.73 10.12
C ALA A 111 1.62 -18.85 9.03
N GLY A 112 1.43 -17.55 9.30
CA GLY A 112 0.90 -16.58 8.34
C GLY A 112 1.83 -16.37 7.15
N VAL A 113 3.13 -16.15 7.39
CA VAL A 113 4.13 -16.02 6.31
C VAL A 113 4.20 -17.31 5.47
N GLU A 114 4.23 -18.47 6.10
CA GLU A 114 4.25 -19.75 5.39
C GLU A 114 2.96 -20.02 4.61
N GLN A 115 1.80 -19.56 5.11
CA GLN A 115 0.55 -19.60 4.36
C GLN A 115 0.62 -18.69 3.13
N SER A 116 1.14 -17.46 3.28
CA SER A 116 1.32 -16.51 2.18
C SER A 116 2.21 -17.08 1.08
N LEU A 117 3.34 -17.71 1.43
CA LEU A 117 4.23 -18.37 0.49
C LEU A 117 3.51 -19.47 -0.31
N ARG A 118 2.72 -20.33 0.39
CA ARG A 118 1.94 -21.39 -0.28
C ARG A 118 0.88 -20.82 -1.21
N ARG A 119 0.11 -19.79 -0.76
CA ARG A 119 -0.94 -19.16 -1.56
C ARG A 119 -0.38 -18.49 -2.81
N MET A 120 0.73 -17.76 -2.66
CA MET A 120 1.37 -17.04 -3.75
C MET A 120 2.35 -17.90 -4.58
N ARG A 121 2.52 -19.18 -4.22
CA ARG A 121 3.34 -20.17 -4.95
C ARG A 121 4.77 -19.68 -5.16
N THR A 122 5.40 -19.21 -4.10
CA THR A 122 6.76 -18.66 -4.10
C THR A 122 7.52 -19.11 -2.87
N ASP A 123 8.84 -19.19 -2.97
CA ASP A 123 9.71 -19.59 -1.86
C ASP A 123 10.10 -18.41 -0.96
N TYR A 124 9.91 -17.17 -1.43
CA TYR A 124 10.26 -15.98 -0.67
C TYR A 124 9.32 -14.79 -0.94
N LEU A 125 9.23 -13.91 0.06
CA LEU A 125 8.62 -12.58 -0.06
C LEU A 125 9.72 -11.52 0.01
N ASP A 126 9.61 -10.48 -0.81
CA ASP A 126 10.58 -9.39 -0.78
C ASP A 126 10.41 -8.53 0.47
N VAL A 127 9.16 -8.22 0.86
CA VAL A 127 8.86 -7.46 2.06
C VAL A 127 7.72 -8.13 2.84
N VAL A 128 7.91 -8.33 4.14
CA VAL A 128 6.80 -8.72 5.04
C VAL A 128 6.64 -7.64 6.11
N GLN A 129 5.41 -7.14 6.26
CA GLN A 129 5.09 -6.03 7.13
C GLN A 129 4.15 -6.48 8.25
N PHE A 130 4.38 -6.03 9.49
CA PHE A 130 3.33 -6.12 10.50
C PHE A 130 2.12 -5.30 10.07
N HIS A 131 0.93 -5.89 10.19
CA HIS A 131 -0.32 -5.26 9.77
C HIS A 131 -0.99 -4.50 10.93
N VAL A 132 -1.85 -3.53 10.61
CA VAL A 132 -2.71 -2.75 11.51
C VAL A 132 -2.00 -2.01 12.65
N SER A 133 -0.71 -1.69 12.48
CA SER A 133 0.03 -0.83 13.42
C SER A 133 -0.04 -1.30 14.89
N PRO A 134 0.43 -2.52 15.23
CA PRO A 134 0.39 -3.00 16.62
C PRO A 134 1.23 -2.11 17.54
N ALA A 135 0.85 -1.99 18.80
CA ALA A 135 1.67 -1.27 19.77
C ALA A 135 3.06 -1.93 19.91
N ARG A 136 4.09 -1.11 20.12
CA ARG A 136 5.47 -1.59 20.36
C ARG A 136 5.53 -2.63 21.47
N SER A 137 4.80 -2.40 22.57
CA SER A 137 4.74 -3.33 23.71
C SER A 137 4.20 -4.71 23.31
N THR A 138 3.23 -4.78 22.39
CA THR A 138 2.73 -6.05 21.86
C THR A 138 3.81 -6.80 21.10
N LEU A 139 4.55 -6.11 20.21
CA LEU A 139 5.63 -6.74 19.44
C LEU A 139 6.77 -7.24 20.33
N GLU A 140 7.08 -6.51 21.42
CA GLU A 140 8.10 -6.89 22.39
C GLU A 140 7.65 -8.05 23.28
N GLN A 141 6.40 -8.06 23.76
CA GLN A 141 5.86 -9.15 24.59
C GLN A 141 5.73 -10.47 23.82
N GLU A 142 5.31 -10.41 22.57
CA GLU A 142 5.15 -11.57 21.71
C GLU A 142 6.46 -11.99 21.00
N ASP A 143 7.53 -11.23 21.16
CA ASP A 143 8.83 -11.45 20.48
C ASP A 143 8.67 -11.58 18.94
N SER A 144 7.73 -10.81 18.38
CA SER A 144 7.26 -10.92 17.00
C SER A 144 8.34 -10.55 16.00
N VAL A 145 9.15 -9.52 16.31
CA VAL A 145 10.24 -9.06 15.44
C VAL A 145 11.32 -10.12 15.31
N ALA A 146 11.66 -10.81 16.41
CA ALA A 146 12.64 -11.89 16.36
C ALA A 146 12.18 -13.04 15.45
N GLU A 147 10.87 -13.32 15.39
CA GLU A 147 10.34 -14.33 14.48
C GLU A 147 10.45 -13.91 13.01
N LEU A 148 10.16 -12.65 12.66
CA LEU A 148 10.39 -12.14 11.29
C LEU A 148 11.87 -12.17 10.91
N LEU A 149 12.77 -11.88 11.84
CA LEU A 149 14.20 -11.98 11.60
C LEU A 149 14.64 -13.43 11.39
N ALA A 150 14.10 -14.40 12.14
CA ALA A 150 14.35 -15.82 11.91
C ALA A 150 13.87 -16.28 10.53
N LEU A 151 12.69 -15.82 10.08
CA LEU A 151 12.18 -16.10 8.72
C LEU A 151 13.05 -15.44 7.63
N LYS A 152 13.69 -14.31 7.94
CA LYS A 152 14.66 -13.66 7.06
C LYS A 152 15.95 -14.49 6.96
N ASP A 153 16.45 -15.00 8.07
CA ASP A 153 17.62 -15.88 8.11
C ASP A 153 17.36 -17.23 7.37
N GLU A 154 16.13 -17.71 7.38
CA GLU A 154 15.67 -18.87 6.61
C GLU A 154 15.51 -18.57 5.10
N GLY A 155 15.66 -17.32 4.67
CA GLY A 155 15.48 -16.90 3.28
C GLY A 155 14.04 -16.77 2.79
N LYS A 156 13.05 -16.97 3.68
CA LYS A 156 11.62 -16.82 3.37
C LYS A 156 11.17 -15.37 3.24
N VAL A 157 11.87 -14.44 3.90
CA VAL A 157 11.60 -13.00 3.90
C VAL A 157 12.91 -12.29 3.60
N ARG A 158 12.93 -11.37 2.64
CA ARG A 158 14.16 -10.59 2.34
C ARG A 158 14.30 -9.37 3.23
N PHE A 159 13.20 -8.63 3.44
CA PHE A 159 13.17 -7.39 4.23
C PHE A 159 11.93 -7.37 5.12
N ILE A 160 12.08 -6.83 6.32
CA ILE A 160 10.99 -6.68 7.28
C ILE A 160 10.45 -5.24 7.28
N GLY A 161 9.15 -5.10 7.51
CA GLY A 161 8.51 -3.79 7.47
C GLY A 161 7.37 -3.64 8.47
N MET A 162 6.80 -2.44 8.44
CA MET A 162 5.67 -2.05 9.26
C MET A 162 4.63 -1.30 8.42
N SER A 163 3.38 -1.75 8.43
CA SER A 163 2.25 -0.95 7.94
C SER A 163 1.73 -0.12 9.12
N GLY A 164 2.35 1.06 9.29
CA GLY A 164 2.20 1.88 10.49
C GLY A 164 1.34 3.12 10.28
N THR A 165 0.69 3.54 11.37
CA THR A 165 -0.04 4.81 11.46
C THR A 165 0.20 5.45 12.82
N ILE A 166 -0.10 6.73 12.97
CA ILE A 166 -0.18 7.37 14.28
C ILE A 166 -1.28 6.69 15.13
N PRO A 167 -1.12 6.61 16.47
CA PRO A 167 0.02 7.18 17.23
C PRO A 167 1.29 6.30 17.24
N GLU A 168 1.24 5.01 16.92
CA GLU A 168 2.31 4.03 17.14
C GLU A 168 3.50 4.19 16.18
N LEU A 169 3.33 4.89 15.05
CA LEU A 169 4.34 4.97 14.00
C LEU A 169 5.68 5.54 14.50
N ALA A 170 5.65 6.53 15.40
CA ALA A 170 6.88 7.11 15.97
C ALA A 170 7.70 6.08 16.75
N ASP A 171 7.03 5.24 17.54
CA ASP A 171 7.67 4.15 18.28
C ASP A 171 8.25 3.10 17.35
N HIS A 172 7.53 2.74 16.28
CA HIS A 172 8.02 1.81 15.27
C HIS A 172 9.30 2.33 14.58
N ILE A 173 9.35 3.61 14.25
CA ILE A 173 10.56 4.23 13.67
C ILE A 173 11.71 4.17 14.68
N ALA A 174 11.45 4.48 15.94
CA ALA A 174 12.44 4.46 17.02
C ALA A 174 12.98 3.05 17.33
N MET A 175 12.24 1.97 17.02
CA MET A 175 12.75 0.59 17.12
C MET A 175 13.95 0.34 16.20
N GLY A 176 14.09 1.06 15.08
CA GLY A 176 15.24 1.00 14.17
C GLY A 176 15.45 -0.31 13.40
N CYS A 177 14.57 -1.29 13.58
CA CYS A 177 14.71 -2.63 12.99
C CYS A 177 14.03 -2.81 11.63
N PHE A 178 13.08 -1.95 11.27
CA PHE A 178 12.30 -2.08 10.04
C PHE A 178 13.03 -1.50 8.82
N ASP A 179 13.08 -2.27 7.74
CA ASP A 179 13.66 -1.88 6.47
C ASP A 179 12.70 -1.01 5.64
N VAL A 180 11.37 -1.24 5.81
CA VAL A 180 10.31 -0.60 5.01
C VAL A 180 9.16 -0.17 5.91
N PHE A 181 8.62 1.03 5.67
CA PHE A 181 7.37 1.50 6.24
C PHE A 181 6.31 1.72 5.16
N GLN A 182 5.10 1.18 5.37
CA GLN A 182 3.93 1.49 4.57
C GLN A 182 3.03 2.44 5.37
N ILE A 183 2.90 3.67 4.88
CA ILE A 183 2.28 4.78 5.63
C ILE A 183 1.17 5.41 4.77
N PRO A 184 0.02 5.81 5.35
CA PRO A 184 -0.98 6.59 4.62
C PRO A 184 -0.46 8.01 4.37
N TYR A 185 -0.67 8.49 3.13
CA TYR A 185 -0.34 9.85 2.75
C TYR A 185 -1.04 10.22 1.44
N SER A 186 -1.59 11.42 1.38
CA SER A 186 -2.11 12.03 0.18
C SER A 186 -2.20 13.54 0.37
N LEU A 187 -2.57 14.29 -0.67
CA LEU A 187 -2.79 15.74 -0.56
C LEU A 187 -3.77 16.12 0.55
N VAL A 188 -4.81 15.31 0.75
CA VAL A 188 -5.87 15.56 1.75
C VAL A 188 -5.65 14.83 3.08
N GLU A 189 -4.54 14.10 3.22
CA GLU A 189 -4.16 13.29 4.39
C GLU A 189 -2.65 13.38 4.59
N ARG A 190 -2.18 14.44 5.27
CA ARG A 190 -0.75 14.76 5.39
C ARG A 190 -0.21 14.63 6.81
N GLU A 191 -1.01 14.22 7.77
CA GLU A 191 -0.66 14.12 9.19
C GLU A 191 0.57 13.24 9.49
N HIS A 192 0.91 12.33 8.57
CA HIS A 192 2.09 11.45 8.71
C HIS A 192 3.36 12.02 8.07
N GLU A 193 3.33 13.18 7.44
CA GLU A 193 4.44 13.70 6.61
C GLU A 193 5.76 13.83 7.36
N ALA A 194 5.73 14.36 8.59
CA ALA A 194 6.93 14.47 9.41
C ALA A 194 7.53 13.11 9.78
N LEU A 195 6.70 12.10 10.06
CA LEU A 195 7.14 10.75 10.36
C LEU A 195 7.64 10.01 9.11
N ILE A 196 7.05 10.29 7.94
CA ILE A 196 7.56 9.80 6.64
C ILE A 196 8.99 10.30 6.44
N HIS A 197 9.22 11.61 6.64
CA HIS A 197 10.56 12.20 6.56
C HIS A 197 11.53 11.56 7.57
N GLN A 198 11.11 11.40 8.82
CA GLN A 198 11.94 10.78 9.87
C GLN A 198 12.34 9.34 9.51
N ALA A 199 11.40 8.53 9.01
CA ALA A 199 11.65 7.16 8.60
C ALA A 199 12.60 7.09 7.38
N ALA A 200 12.41 7.96 6.39
CA ALA A 200 13.28 8.06 5.23
C ALA A 200 14.71 8.49 5.61
N MET A 201 14.85 9.49 6.49
CA MET A 201 16.17 9.92 7.02
C MET A 201 16.86 8.83 7.84
N ALA A 202 16.10 7.94 8.47
CA ALA A 202 16.64 6.75 9.12
C ALA A 202 17.03 5.65 8.10
N GLY A 203 16.85 5.89 6.81
CA GLY A 203 17.22 4.98 5.72
C GLY A 203 16.18 3.93 5.36
N ALA A 204 14.97 3.99 5.91
CA ALA A 204 13.92 3.06 5.57
C ALA A 204 13.30 3.39 4.20
N GLY A 205 12.85 2.36 3.48
CA GLY A 205 12.02 2.51 2.28
C GLY A 205 10.59 2.94 2.63
N ILE A 206 10.06 3.91 1.90
CA ILE A 206 8.72 4.45 2.15
C ILE A 206 7.75 4.01 1.05
N VAL A 207 6.77 3.23 1.44
CA VAL A 207 5.63 2.84 0.61
C VAL A 207 4.42 3.66 1.03
N ILE A 208 3.86 4.43 0.13
CA ILE A 208 2.65 5.20 0.41
C ILE A 208 1.42 4.38 0.04
N ARG A 209 0.48 4.27 0.97
CA ARG A 209 -0.87 3.77 0.72
C ARG A 209 -1.89 4.91 0.79
N GLY A 210 -2.98 4.79 0.05
CA GLY A 210 -4.02 5.82 0.05
C GLY A 210 -3.65 7.09 -0.71
N GLY A 211 -2.59 7.10 -1.52
CA GLY A 211 -2.08 8.28 -2.23
C GLY A 211 -3.09 8.99 -3.14
N VAL A 212 -4.14 8.30 -3.55
CA VAL A 212 -5.27 8.86 -4.30
C VAL A 212 -6.57 8.84 -3.50
N SER A 213 -6.51 8.66 -2.17
CA SER A 213 -7.64 8.64 -1.22
C SER A 213 -8.84 7.80 -1.73
N ARG A 214 -8.56 6.65 -2.36
CA ARG A 214 -9.55 5.74 -2.99
C ARG A 214 -10.48 6.43 -3.99
N GLY A 215 -10.10 7.58 -4.52
CA GLY A 215 -10.89 8.35 -5.48
C GLY A 215 -12.15 9.01 -4.90
N VAL A 216 -12.26 9.16 -3.58
CA VAL A 216 -13.45 9.78 -2.94
C VAL A 216 -13.70 11.21 -3.39
N MET A 217 -12.67 11.89 -3.96
CA MET A 217 -12.79 13.27 -4.48
C MET A 217 -13.70 13.36 -5.72
N VAL A 218 -13.75 12.29 -6.53
CA VAL A 218 -14.46 12.26 -7.81
C VAL A 218 -15.67 11.32 -7.83
N LYS A 219 -15.88 10.55 -6.76
CA LYS A 219 -17.03 9.66 -6.62
C LYS A 219 -18.23 10.43 -6.09
N ASP A 220 -19.43 9.95 -6.38
CA ASP A 220 -20.65 10.43 -5.73
C ASP A 220 -20.57 10.21 -4.22
N GLU A 221 -21.18 11.08 -3.44
CA GLU A 221 -21.16 10.99 -1.98
C GLU A 221 -21.79 9.69 -1.48
N SER A 222 -22.83 9.20 -2.17
CA SER A 222 -23.48 7.92 -1.88
C SER A 222 -22.54 6.73 -1.88
N VAL A 223 -21.45 6.77 -2.66
CA VAL A 223 -20.44 5.71 -2.67
C VAL A 223 -19.68 5.62 -1.34
N ILE A 224 -19.63 6.73 -0.58
CA ILE A 224 -19.01 6.69 0.76
C ILE A 224 -19.85 5.83 1.71
N ASP A 225 -21.16 5.78 1.54
CA ASP A 225 -22.08 4.98 2.36
C ASP A 225 -21.87 3.46 2.14
N GLU A 226 -21.28 3.06 1.02
CA GLU A 226 -20.94 1.66 0.73
C GLU A 226 -19.70 1.17 1.51
N TYR A 227 -18.89 2.09 2.04
CA TYR A 227 -17.73 1.72 2.86
C TYR A 227 -18.15 1.39 4.30
N PRO A 228 -17.35 0.57 5.02
CA PRO A 228 -17.59 0.29 6.43
C PRO A 228 -17.83 1.57 7.24
N PRO A 229 -18.82 1.60 8.15
CA PRO A 229 -19.22 2.81 8.88
C PRO A 229 -18.08 3.55 9.58
N PHE A 230 -17.06 2.82 10.07
CA PHE A 230 -15.92 3.42 10.76
C PHE A 230 -14.97 4.20 9.81
N LEU A 231 -15.02 3.98 8.50
CA LEU A 231 -14.22 4.70 7.49
C LEU A 231 -14.94 5.93 6.93
N GLN A 232 -16.27 5.93 6.94
CA GLN A 232 -17.07 6.97 6.29
C GLN A 232 -16.77 8.39 6.80
N PRO A 233 -16.62 8.65 8.12
CA PRO A 233 -16.31 9.99 8.61
C PRO A 233 -15.00 10.53 8.04
N ALA A 234 -13.95 9.72 7.99
CA ALA A 234 -12.67 10.12 7.44
C ALA A 234 -12.76 10.41 5.92
N PHE A 235 -13.51 9.62 5.16
CA PHE A 235 -13.70 9.85 3.73
C PHE A 235 -14.52 11.12 3.44
N ARG A 236 -15.57 11.41 4.25
CA ARG A 236 -16.32 12.67 4.15
C ARG A 236 -15.44 13.87 4.47
N ALA A 237 -14.63 13.80 5.53
CA ALA A 237 -13.71 14.86 5.90
C ALA A 237 -12.69 15.15 4.79
N ARG A 238 -12.08 14.11 4.17
CA ARG A 238 -11.16 14.25 3.04
C ARG A 238 -11.84 14.88 1.82
N ARG A 239 -13.05 14.43 1.48
CA ARG A 239 -13.85 15.01 0.40
C ARG A 239 -14.18 16.48 0.68
N GLN A 240 -14.64 16.81 1.87
CA GLN A 240 -14.94 18.18 2.28
C GLN A 240 -13.68 19.05 2.18
N ARG A 241 -12.54 18.59 2.68
CA ARG A 241 -11.26 19.30 2.59
C ARG A 241 -10.88 19.62 1.14
N TRP A 242 -11.06 18.65 0.23
CA TRP A 242 -10.86 18.89 -1.20
C TRP A 242 -11.82 19.94 -1.76
N GLN A 243 -13.11 19.83 -1.46
CA GLN A 243 -14.16 20.72 -1.99
C GLN A 243 -14.05 22.15 -1.46
N THR A 244 -13.58 22.33 -0.22
CA THR A 244 -13.45 23.65 0.40
C THR A 244 -12.12 24.35 0.08
N THR A 245 -11.14 23.59 -0.39
CA THR A 245 -9.84 24.15 -0.79
C THR A 245 -9.87 24.43 -2.30
N ASN A 246 -9.77 25.69 -2.68
CA ASN A 246 -9.71 26.05 -4.09
C ASN A 246 -8.36 25.64 -4.68
N ILE A 247 -8.36 24.70 -5.65
CA ILE A 247 -7.16 24.21 -6.34
C ILE A 247 -7.33 24.16 -7.87
N ASP A 248 -8.45 24.68 -8.40
CA ASP A 248 -8.76 24.57 -9.83
C ASP A 248 -7.68 25.20 -10.71
N ASP A 249 -7.07 26.27 -10.22
CA ASP A 249 -5.94 26.95 -10.87
C ASP A 249 -4.64 26.12 -10.88
N LEU A 250 -4.50 25.15 -9.96
CA LEU A 250 -3.34 24.25 -9.89
C LEU A 250 -3.50 23.03 -10.78
N LEU A 251 -4.73 22.68 -11.16
CA LEU A 251 -4.99 21.48 -11.96
C LEU A 251 -4.43 21.60 -13.38
N ASP A 252 -4.39 22.79 -13.95
CA ASP A 252 -3.90 23.04 -15.32
C ASP A 252 -4.44 22.02 -16.34
N GLY A 253 -5.75 21.74 -16.28
CA GLY A 253 -6.42 20.75 -17.13
C GLY A 253 -6.24 19.30 -16.71
N ALA A 254 -5.48 19.00 -15.67
CA ALA A 254 -5.39 17.65 -15.13
C ALA A 254 -6.68 17.27 -14.37
N SER A 255 -7.01 15.97 -14.39
CA SER A 255 -8.10 15.49 -13.54
C SER A 255 -7.67 15.51 -12.06
N PRO A 256 -8.63 15.57 -11.10
CA PRO A 256 -8.33 15.43 -9.68
C PRO A 256 -7.51 14.16 -9.35
N MET A 257 -7.79 13.04 -10.00
CA MET A 257 -7.05 11.79 -9.81
C MET A 257 -5.61 11.88 -10.31
N GLU A 258 -5.39 12.52 -11.46
CA GLU A 258 -4.04 12.78 -11.98
C GLU A 258 -3.26 13.66 -11.02
N PHE A 259 -3.86 14.77 -10.57
CA PHE A 259 -3.22 15.70 -9.65
C PHE A 259 -2.84 15.01 -8.34
N MET A 260 -3.76 14.26 -7.73
CA MET A 260 -3.53 13.52 -6.49
C MET A 260 -2.38 12.51 -6.62
N LEU A 261 -2.37 11.72 -7.70
CA LEU A 261 -1.31 10.73 -7.90
C LEU A 261 0.05 11.39 -8.11
N ARG A 262 0.11 12.43 -8.95
CA ARG A 262 1.34 13.18 -9.19
C ARG A 262 1.81 13.95 -7.95
N PHE A 263 0.88 14.49 -7.14
CA PHE A 263 1.22 15.06 -5.84
C PHE A 263 1.92 14.04 -4.95
N THR A 264 1.35 12.84 -4.83
CA THR A 264 1.95 11.77 -4.02
C THR A 264 3.33 11.37 -4.55
N ILE A 265 3.48 11.24 -5.87
CA ILE A 265 4.77 10.95 -6.53
C ILE A 265 5.80 12.07 -6.29
N SER A 266 5.36 13.30 -6.05
CA SER A 266 6.23 14.46 -5.82
C SER A 266 6.86 14.47 -4.42
N ASN A 267 6.36 13.69 -3.46
CA ASN A 267 6.97 13.64 -2.14
C ASN A 267 8.39 13.06 -2.24
N PRO A 268 9.44 13.82 -1.82
CA PRO A 268 10.83 13.42 -2.01
C PRO A 268 11.24 12.18 -1.22
N ASP A 269 10.56 11.92 -0.10
CA ASP A 269 10.85 10.81 0.81
C ASP A 269 10.17 9.51 0.37
N MET A 270 9.21 9.57 -0.58
CA MET A 270 8.47 8.41 -1.05
C MET A 270 9.30 7.55 -2.01
N SER A 271 9.39 6.25 -1.74
CA SER A 271 9.96 5.28 -2.68
C SER A 271 8.93 4.82 -3.72
N THR A 272 7.75 4.40 -3.29
CA THR A 272 6.65 3.97 -4.17
C THR A 272 5.29 4.29 -3.55
N THR A 273 4.27 4.52 -4.37
CA THR A 273 2.88 4.58 -3.91
C THR A 273 2.09 3.45 -4.52
N ILE A 274 1.35 2.71 -3.69
CA ILE A 274 0.49 1.61 -4.15
C ILE A 274 -0.90 2.12 -4.46
N VAL A 275 -1.36 1.84 -5.69
CA VAL A 275 -2.73 2.16 -6.14
C VAL A 275 -3.41 0.87 -6.60
N GLY A 276 -4.57 0.56 -6.02
CA GLY A 276 -5.35 -0.63 -6.34
C GLY A 276 -6.47 -0.35 -7.34
N THR A 277 -6.69 -1.27 -8.24
CA THR A 277 -7.87 -1.31 -9.12
C THR A 277 -8.05 -2.71 -9.69
N ALA A 278 -9.32 -3.10 -9.87
CA ALA A 278 -9.69 -4.30 -10.64
C ALA A 278 -10.10 -3.96 -12.09
N ASN A 279 -10.03 -2.68 -12.50
CA ASN A 279 -10.40 -2.21 -13.83
C ASN A 279 -9.13 -1.95 -14.68
N PRO A 280 -8.91 -2.68 -15.79
CA PRO A 280 -7.75 -2.49 -16.66
C PRO A 280 -7.64 -1.07 -17.24
N ALA A 281 -8.75 -0.38 -17.51
CA ALA A 281 -8.72 1.00 -18.00
C ALA A 281 -8.19 1.98 -16.93
N HIS A 282 -8.58 1.78 -15.67
CA HIS A 282 -8.04 2.57 -14.56
C HIS A 282 -6.54 2.27 -14.33
N LEU A 283 -6.12 1.00 -14.49
CA LEU A 283 -4.69 0.65 -14.43
C LEU A 283 -3.90 1.40 -15.51
N ALA A 284 -4.34 1.33 -16.75
CA ALA A 284 -3.70 2.02 -17.87
C ALA A 284 -3.64 3.55 -17.65
N ALA A 285 -4.72 4.15 -17.11
CA ALA A 285 -4.74 5.55 -16.77
C ALA A 285 -3.73 5.90 -15.66
N ASN A 286 -3.65 5.10 -14.59
CA ASN A 286 -2.69 5.30 -13.51
C ASN A 286 -1.24 5.19 -14.00
N VAL A 287 -0.94 4.24 -14.88
CA VAL A 287 0.38 4.10 -15.51
C VAL A 287 0.70 5.33 -16.35
N ALA A 288 -0.22 5.78 -17.20
CA ALA A 288 -0.04 6.97 -18.03
C ALA A 288 0.20 8.25 -17.21
N VAL A 289 -0.50 8.39 -16.09
CA VAL A 289 -0.30 9.50 -15.13
C VAL A 289 1.08 9.41 -14.48
N ALA A 290 1.46 8.24 -13.97
CA ALA A 290 2.75 8.06 -13.32
C ALA A 290 3.95 8.30 -14.26
N GLN A 291 3.79 8.01 -15.55
CA GLN A 291 4.79 8.31 -16.60
C GLN A 291 5.01 9.82 -16.80
N LYS A 292 4.05 10.68 -16.46
CA LYS A 292 4.23 12.14 -16.46
C LYS A 292 5.17 12.61 -15.35
N GLY A 293 5.43 11.76 -14.34
CA GLY A 293 6.29 12.07 -13.20
C GLY A 293 5.66 13.05 -12.20
N PRO A 294 6.49 13.66 -11.32
CA PRO A 294 6.04 14.57 -10.28
C PRO A 294 5.36 15.83 -10.85
N LEU A 295 4.65 16.56 -9.99
CA LEU A 295 4.20 17.93 -10.27
C LEU A 295 5.42 18.86 -10.39
N PRO A 296 5.31 20.01 -11.11
CA PRO A 296 6.28 21.09 -10.99
C PRO A 296 6.50 21.48 -9.52
N ALA A 297 7.72 21.82 -9.15
CA ALA A 297 8.09 22.05 -7.75
C ALA A 297 7.29 23.19 -7.09
N ASP A 298 7.00 24.25 -7.85
CA ASP A 298 6.17 25.39 -7.42
C ASP A 298 4.70 24.98 -7.20
N VAL A 299 4.15 24.15 -8.09
CA VAL A 299 2.78 23.61 -7.97
C VAL A 299 2.67 22.70 -6.75
N TYR A 300 3.67 21.81 -6.54
CA TYR A 300 3.72 20.95 -5.36
C TYR A 300 3.80 21.76 -4.05
N ALA A 301 4.67 22.77 -4.00
CA ALA A 301 4.82 23.63 -2.83
C ALA A 301 3.53 24.42 -2.54
N GLU A 302 2.87 24.95 -3.57
CA GLU A 302 1.61 25.68 -3.41
C GLU A 302 0.47 24.75 -2.96
N ALA A 303 0.40 23.53 -3.50
CA ALA A 303 -0.55 22.53 -3.04
C ALA A 303 -0.34 22.18 -1.55
N CYS A 304 0.92 22.03 -1.12
CA CYS A 304 1.27 21.82 0.30
C CYS A 304 0.81 23.00 1.17
N ARG A 305 0.95 24.22 0.70
CA ARG A 305 0.54 25.42 1.44
C ARG A 305 -0.99 25.51 1.59
N ARG A 306 -1.75 25.11 0.57
CA ARG A 306 -3.23 25.14 0.59
C ARG A 306 -3.84 24.00 1.42
N PHE A 307 -3.14 22.91 1.57
CA PHE A 307 -3.51 21.77 2.42
C PHE A 307 -2.51 21.63 3.57
N PRO A 308 -2.54 22.54 4.56
CA PRO A 308 -1.59 22.49 5.67
C PRO A 308 -1.75 21.16 6.44
N VAL A 309 -0.70 20.74 7.11
CA VAL A 309 -0.77 19.67 8.14
C VAL A 309 -1.47 20.27 9.35
N ASP A 310 -2.52 19.61 9.83
CA ASP A 310 -3.29 20.02 11.02
C ASP A 310 -2.49 19.79 12.30
#